data_c12b6f73aca13ba5bd69e6a81f2ddb1e
#
_entry.id   c12b6f73aca13ba5bd69e6a81f2ddb1e
#
_cell.length_a   1.000
_cell.length_b   1.000
_cell.length_c   1.000
_cell.angle_alpha   90.00
_cell.angle_beta   90.00
_cell.angle_gamma   90.00
#
_symmetry.space_group_name_H-M   'P 1'
#
loop_
_entity.id
_entity.type
_entity.pdbx_description
1 polymer ?
#
loop_
_entity_poly.entity_id
_entity_poly.type
_entity_poly.pdbx_seq_one_letter_code
_entity_poly.pdbx_strand_id
1 'polypeptide(L)'
;MIIGNENLKDLFPEFEDCIKENGIDLRIGSVEHTTNRNNKLIGCIDGEKHLPVTYEVAPTDGVYKFYPHNYYTIVVDRPIKIPDGYCQFYFIRSTFARCGLQLLSSVGDNGFEGTLRIGIYNANNLTITAGLNEAIIQAVTIKNDGTATEYEGDYKEDKIYESTE
;
A
#
# COMPACT_ATOMS: atom_id res chain seq x y z
N MET A 1 5.08 -19.82 -6.78
CA MET A 1 4.12 -20.52 -5.89
C MET A 1 3.58 -19.52 -4.89
N ILE A 2 2.25 -19.40 -4.77
CA ILE A 2 1.59 -18.56 -3.75
C ILE A 2 1.81 -19.20 -2.37
N ILE A 3 2.13 -18.38 -1.38
CA ILE A 3 2.41 -18.83 -0.01
C ILE A 3 1.12 -18.82 0.79
N GLY A 4 0.78 -19.96 1.39
CA GLY A 4 -0.39 -20.13 2.24
C GLY A 4 -0.15 -19.69 3.69
N ASN A 5 -1.22 -19.62 4.47
CA ASN A 5 -1.26 -19.02 5.80
C ASN A 5 -0.23 -19.58 6.80
N GLU A 6 0.04 -20.89 6.81
CA GLU A 6 1.01 -21.49 7.73
C GLU A 6 2.41 -20.91 7.51
N ASN A 7 2.87 -20.91 6.26
CA ASN A 7 4.19 -20.37 5.91
C ASN A 7 4.23 -18.83 5.97
N LEU A 8 3.10 -18.14 5.77
CA LEU A 8 3.04 -16.68 5.93
C LEU A 8 3.29 -16.25 7.38
N LYS A 9 2.86 -17.01 8.37
CA LYS A 9 3.12 -16.73 9.80
C LYS A 9 4.61 -16.77 10.13
N ASP A 10 5.33 -17.71 9.52
CA ASP A 10 6.79 -17.81 9.71
C ASP A 10 7.55 -16.67 9.00
N LEU A 11 7.06 -16.24 7.83
CA LEU A 11 7.69 -15.19 7.04
C LEU A 11 7.39 -13.77 7.55
N PHE A 12 6.18 -13.57 8.11
CA PHE A 12 5.67 -12.26 8.55
C PHE A 12 5.03 -12.35 9.94
N PRO A 13 5.80 -12.68 10.99
CA PRO A 13 5.26 -12.86 12.33
C PRO A 13 4.60 -11.59 12.89
N GLU A 14 5.04 -10.41 12.46
CA GLU A 14 4.47 -9.12 12.84
C GLU A 14 3.04 -8.90 12.30
N PHE A 15 2.61 -9.70 11.30
CA PHE A 15 1.28 -9.66 10.69
C PHE A 15 0.40 -10.85 11.07
N GLU A 16 0.75 -11.65 12.08
CA GLU A 16 0.01 -12.88 12.41
C GLU A 16 -1.49 -12.65 12.57
N ASP A 17 -1.89 -11.52 13.16
CA ASP A 17 -3.29 -11.13 13.36
C ASP A 17 -4.03 -10.72 12.07
N CYS A 18 -3.30 -10.53 10.98
CA CYS A 18 -3.81 -10.10 9.67
C CYS A 18 -3.73 -11.20 8.60
N ILE A 19 -3.10 -12.34 8.89
CA ILE A 19 -2.91 -13.43 7.92
C ILE A 19 -4.24 -14.14 7.65
N LYS A 20 -4.50 -14.34 6.36
CA LYS A 20 -5.63 -15.09 5.79
C LYS A 20 -5.11 -16.27 4.98
N GLU A 21 -6.00 -17.03 4.38
CA GLU A 21 -5.70 -18.30 3.70
C GLU A 21 -4.55 -18.16 2.68
N ASN A 22 -4.54 -17.12 1.87
CA ASN A 22 -3.57 -16.91 0.77
C ASN A 22 -2.93 -15.52 0.76
N GLY A 23 -2.94 -14.81 1.90
CA GLY A 23 -2.38 -13.46 1.93
C GLY A 23 -2.46 -12.78 3.28
N ILE A 24 -2.01 -11.54 3.30
CA ILE A 24 -2.01 -10.68 4.47
C ILE A 24 -3.00 -9.55 4.22
N ASP A 25 -3.97 -9.38 5.10
CA ASP A 25 -4.93 -8.28 5.07
C ASP A 25 -4.27 -7.03 5.67
N LEU A 26 -3.86 -6.10 4.82
CA LEU A 26 -3.20 -4.86 5.22
C LEU A 26 -4.22 -3.84 5.68
N ARG A 27 -4.04 -3.33 6.90
CA ARG A 27 -4.94 -2.35 7.55
C ARG A 27 -4.53 -0.92 7.26
N ILE A 28 -5.50 -0.02 7.30
CA ILE A 28 -5.27 1.41 7.24
C ILE A 28 -4.55 1.85 8.52
N GLY A 29 -3.36 2.44 8.37
CA GLY A 29 -2.70 3.22 9.41
C GLY A 29 -3.13 4.68 9.34
N SER A 30 -2.96 5.29 8.16
CA SER A 30 -3.50 6.61 7.84
C SER A 30 -3.90 6.70 6.36
N VAL A 31 -4.56 7.79 6.01
CA VAL A 31 -4.97 8.09 4.63
C VAL A 31 -4.41 9.45 4.26
N GLU A 32 -3.78 9.53 3.09
CA GLU A 32 -3.28 10.78 2.54
C GLU A 32 -4.04 11.17 1.27
N HIS A 33 -4.15 12.46 1.04
CA HIS A 33 -4.69 13.03 -0.19
C HIS A 33 -3.69 14.03 -0.78
N THR A 34 -3.63 14.06 -2.11
CA THR A 34 -2.74 14.97 -2.85
C THR A 34 -3.25 16.41 -2.76
N THR A 35 -2.36 17.35 -2.51
CA THR A 35 -2.66 18.78 -2.57
C THR A 35 -2.23 19.41 -3.89
N ASN A 36 -3.08 20.27 -4.46
CA ASN A 36 -2.80 21.04 -5.67
C ASN A 36 -2.03 22.36 -5.41
N ARG A 37 -1.52 22.57 -4.19
CA ARG A 37 -1.06 23.89 -3.73
C ARG A 37 0.08 24.54 -4.53
N ASN A 38 0.80 23.84 -5.42
CA ASN A 38 1.99 24.42 -6.04
C ASN A 38 2.10 24.28 -7.57
N ASN A 39 1.09 23.79 -8.29
CA ASN A 39 1.15 23.55 -9.76
C ASN A 39 2.48 22.91 -10.23
N LYS A 40 3.11 22.10 -9.38
CA LYS A 40 4.34 21.39 -9.72
C LYS A 40 4.03 20.22 -10.63
N LEU A 41 4.91 19.96 -11.58
CA LEU A 41 4.89 18.72 -12.33
C LEU A 41 5.16 17.55 -11.36
N ILE A 42 4.41 16.46 -11.51
CA ILE A 42 4.61 15.21 -10.77
C ILE A 42 4.96 14.10 -11.75
N GLY A 43 5.77 13.15 -11.33
CA GLY A 43 6.21 12.05 -12.17
C GLY A 43 7.70 11.76 -12.03
N CYS A 44 8.30 11.32 -13.13
CA CYS A 44 9.73 11.06 -13.20
C CYS A 44 10.28 11.69 -14.48
N ILE A 45 11.28 12.57 -14.36
CA ILE A 45 11.92 13.27 -15.48
C ILE A 45 13.43 12.99 -15.38
N ASP A 46 13.99 12.38 -16.40
CA ASP A 46 15.43 12.02 -16.47
C ASP A 46 15.95 11.27 -15.23
N GLY A 47 15.09 10.41 -14.65
CA GLY A 47 15.40 9.64 -13.44
C GLY A 47 15.13 10.36 -12.12
N GLU A 48 14.87 11.67 -12.15
CA GLU A 48 14.48 12.45 -10.97
C GLU A 48 12.99 12.28 -10.68
N LYS A 49 12.67 11.90 -9.44
CA LYS A 49 11.30 11.64 -8.99
C LYS A 49 10.67 12.91 -8.41
N HIS A 50 9.53 13.28 -8.96
CA HIS A 50 8.73 14.41 -8.50
C HIS A 50 7.43 13.87 -7.91
N LEU A 51 7.45 13.55 -6.62
CA LEU A 51 6.26 13.04 -5.93
C LEU A 51 5.28 14.19 -5.60
N PRO A 52 3.96 13.89 -5.60
CA PRO A 52 2.97 14.88 -5.17
C PRO A 52 3.14 15.19 -3.68
N VAL A 53 2.89 16.43 -3.31
CA VAL A 53 2.74 16.81 -1.90
C VAL A 53 1.41 16.29 -1.40
N THR A 54 1.42 15.57 -0.27
CA THR A 54 0.22 15.01 0.36
C THR A 54 -0.05 15.66 1.70
N TYR A 55 -1.27 15.49 2.19
CA TYR A 55 -1.67 15.79 3.57
C TYR A 55 -2.51 14.65 4.11
N GLU A 56 -2.43 14.42 5.42
CA GLU A 56 -3.21 13.40 6.09
C GLU A 56 -4.70 13.78 6.15
N VAL A 57 -5.55 12.84 5.79
CA VAL A 57 -7.01 12.97 5.84
C VAL A 57 -7.49 12.51 7.22
N ALA A 58 -8.05 13.43 7.99
CA ALA A 58 -8.66 13.09 9.27
C ALA A 58 -9.94 12.25 9.06
N PRO A 59 -10.13 11.16 9.82
CA PRO A 59 -11.39 10.44 9.81
C PRO A 59 -12.50 11.29 10.42
N THR A 60 -13.75 11.08 9.98
CA THR A 60 -14.94 11.74 10.50
C THR A 60 -15.89 10.69 11.06
N ASP A 61 -16.31 10.86 12.32
CA ASP A 61 -17.21 9.92 13.02
C ASP A 61 -16.67 8.46 13.01
N GLY A 62 -15.36 8.27 13.15
CA GLY A 62 -14.71 6.96 13.20
C GLY A 62 -14.57 6.27 11.84
N VAL A 63 -14.76 6.98 10.74
CA VAL A 63 -14.60 6.44 9.38
C VAL A 63 -13.81 7.38 8.47
N TYR A 64 -13.03 6.79 7.55
CA TYR A 64 -12.50 7.49 6.41
C TYR A 64 -13.56 7.56 5.30
N LYS A 65 -13.62 8.69 4.59
CA LYS A 65 -14.53 8.94 3.47
C LYS A 65 -13.74 9.13 2.19
N PHE A 66 -13.92 8.24 1.24
CA PHE A 66 -13.34 8.31 -0.11
C PHE A 66 -14.39 8.88 -1.06
N TYR A 67 -14.28 10.16 -1.38
CA TYR A 67 -15.24 10.85 -2.23
C TYR A 67 -15.14 10.38 -3.70
N PRO A 68 -16.24 10.48 -4.48
CA PRO A 68 -16.26 10.10 -5.89
C PRO A 68 -15.12 10.72 -6.70
N HIS A 69 -14.51 9.91 -7.54
CA HIS A 69 -13.49 10.33 -8.51
C HIS A 69 -12.26 11.01 -7.90
N ASN A 70 -11.95 10.67 -6.64
CA ASN A 70 -10.75 11.15 -5.97
C ASN A 70 -9.74 10.03 -5.74
N TYR A 71 -8.46 10.41 -5.80
CA TYR A 71 -7.31 9.57 -5.49
C TYR A 71 -6.87 9.79 -4.05
N TYR A 72 -6.52 8.71 -3.38
CA TYR A 72 -5.97 8.70 -2.03
C TYR A 72 -4.79 7.75 -1.95
N THR A 73 -3.95 7.93 -0.94
CA THR A 73 -2.89 6.98 -0.59
C THR A 73 -3.21 6.37 0.77
N ILE A 74 -3.26 5.06 0.83
CA ILE A 74 -3.32 4.30 2.09
C ILE A 74 -1.89 4.10 2.57
N VAL A 75 -1.60 4.58 3.76
CA VAL A 75 -0.39 4.26 4.51
C VAL A 75 -0.74 3.08 5.41
N VAL A 76 -0.06 1.95 5.24
CA VAL A 76 -0.33 0.73 6.01
C VAL A 76 0.07 0.92 7.47
N ASP A 77 -0.64 0.28 8.39
CA ASP A 77 -0.53 0.50 9.84
C ASP A 77 0.82 0.13 10.46
N ARG A 78 1.64 -0.62 9.74
CA ARG A 78 2.98 -1.05 10.19
C ARG A 78 3.92 -1.31 9.01
N PRO A 79 5.25 -1.17 9.20
CA PRO A 79 6.21 -1.49 8.16
C PRO A 79 6.19 -2.99 7.84
N ILE A 80 6.58 -3.34 6.62
CA ILE A 80 6.76 -4.71 6.17
C ILE A 80 8.19 -4.91 5.68
N LYS A 81 8.70 -6.11 5.91
CA LYS A 81 9.94 -6.58 5.29
C LYS A 81 9.64 -7.81 4.45
N ILE A 82 9.85 -7.69 3.14
CA ILE A 82 9.70 -8.82 2.22
C ILE A 82 10.97 -9.66 2.29
N PRO A 83 10.87 -10.94 2.74
CA PRO A 83 12.04 -11.79 2.90
C PRO A 83 12.74 -12.07 1.57
N ASP A 84 14.03 -12.38 1.63
CA ASP A 84 14.80 -12.79 0.46
C ASP A 84 14.19 -14.05 -0.20
N GLY A 85 14.13 -14.05 -1.54
CA GLY A 85 13.50 -15.10 -2.33
C GLY A 85 11.98 -14.96 -2.51
N TYR A 86 11.39 -13.82 -2.11
CA TYR A 86 9.96 -13.57 -2.26
C TYR A 86 9.68 -12.21 -2.89
N CYS A 87 8.47 -12.09 -3.46
CA CYS A 87 7.88 -10.81 -3.87
C CYS A 87 6.41 -10.77 -3.46
N GLN A 88 5.82 -9.58 -3.49
CA GLN A 88 4.40 -9.40 -3.17
C GLN A 88 3.63 -8.71 -4.29
N PHE A 89 2.39 -9.15 -4.48
CA PHE A 89 1.37 -8.47 -5.27
C PHE A 89 0.24 -8.01 -4.36
N TYR A 90 -0.29 -6.83 -4.65
CA TYR A 90 -1.34 -6.22 -3.85
C TYR A 90 -2.65 -6.19 -4.61
N PHE A 91 -3.73 -6.51 -3.93
CA PHE A 91 -5.08 -6.54 -4.46
C PHE A 91 -6.04 -5.80 -3.53
N ILE A 92 -7.06 -5.17 -4.12
CA ILE A 92 -8.16 -4.63 -3.32
C ILE A 92 -9.00 -5.78 -2.76
N ARG A 93 -9.42 -5.69 -1.50
CA ARG A 93 -10.31 -6.70 -0.93
C ARG A 93 -11.68 -6.65 -1.59
N SER A 94 -12.30 -7.83 -1.72
CA SER A 94 -13.50 -8.05 -2.52
C SER A 94 -14.67 -7.12 -2.18
N THR A 95 -14.86 -6.75 -0.91
CA THR A 95 -15.90 -5.81 -0.49
C THR A 95 -15.69 -4.44 -1.12
N PHE A 96 -14.49 -3.90 -1.04
CA PHE A 96 -14.17 -2.58 -1.59
C PHE A 96 -14.10 -2.58 -3.12
N ALA A 97 -13.66 -3.68 -3.74
CA ALA A 97 -13.73 -3.86 -5.18
C ALA A 97 -15.19 -3.78 -5.69
N ARG A 98 -16.13 -4.41 -4.98
CA ARG A 98 -17.57 -4.34 -5.30
C ARG A 98 -18.16 -2.94 -5.09
N CYS A 99 -17.59 -2.16 -4.19
CA CYS A 99 -17.96 -0.75 -4.01
C CYS A 99 -17.39 0.16 -5.11
N GLY A 100 -16.52 -0.34 -5.97
CA GLY A 100 -15.88 0.45 -7.04
C GLY A 100 -14.57 1.12 -6.63
N LEU A 101 -13.96 0.70 -5.53
CA LEU A 101 -12.62 1.15 -5.16
C LEU A 101 -11.59 0.40 -6.00
N GLN A 102 -10.70 1.14 -6.64
CA GLN A 102 -9.62 0.61 -7.45
C GLN A 102 -8.28 0.77 -6.74
N LEU A 103 -7.39 -0.22 -6.93
CA LEU A 103 -6.04 -0.20 -6.41
C LEU A 103 -5.05 0.27 -7.47
N LEU A 104 -4.17 1.19 -7.10
CA LEU A 104 -3.06 1.69 -7.90
C LEU A 104 -1.77 1.34 -7.17
N SER A 105 -1.17 0.22 -7.52
CA SER A 105 0.03 -0.28 -6.84
C SER A 105 1.04 -0.88 -7.82
N SER A 106 2.22 -1.17 -7.31
CA SER A 106 3.29 -1.90 -7.98
C SER A 106 3.58 -3.22 -7.27
N VAL A 107 4.62 -3.90 -7.68
CA VAL A 107 5.13 -5.10 -7.02
C VAL A 107 5.90 -4.70 -5.76
N GLY A 108 5.73 -5.46 -4.70
CA GLY A 108 6.65 -5.46 -3.56
C GLY A 108 7.85 -6.32 -3.89
N ASP A 109 8.99 -5.67 -4.08
CA ASP A 109 10.21 -6.32 -4.54
C ASP A 109 10.90 -7.14 -3.43
N ASN A 110 11.70 -8.10 -3.86
CA ASN A 110 12.58 -8.90 -3.00
C ASN A 110 13.44 -8.00 -2.10
N GLY A 111 13.43 -8.22 -0.78
CA GLY A 111 14.20 -7.45 0.18
C GLY A 111 13.70 -6.02 0.44
N PHE A 112 12.52 -5.65 -0.08
CA PHE A 112 11.90 -4.37 0.30
C PHE A 112 11.63 -4.34 1.80
N GLU A 113 12.00 -3.25 2.44
CA GLU A 113 11.70 -2.96 3.84
C GLU A 113 11.19 -1.52 3.96
N GLY A 114 10.07 -1.30 4.62
CA GLY A 114 9.49 0.03 4.79
C GLY A 114 7.98 0.01 4.97
N THR A 115 7.39 1.20 5.09
CA THR A 115 5.95 1.38 5.21
C THR A 115 5.33 1.45 3.83
N LEU A 116 4.40 0.55 3.54
CA LEU A 116 3.70 0.54 2.26
C LEU A 116 2.77 1.75 2.13
N ARG A 117 2.89 2.45 1.00
CA ARG A 117 2.03 3.55 0.57
C ARG A 117 1.38 3.18 -0.74
N ILE A 118 0.10 2.86 -0.70
CA ILE A 118 -0.62 2.26 -1.82
C ILE A 118 -1.75 3.17 -2.25
N GLY A 119 -1.75 3.52 -3.54
CA GLY A 119 -2.78 4.37 -4.14
C GLY A 119 -4.12 3.64 -4.26
N ILE A 120 -5.19 4.38 -3.99
CA ILE A 120 -6.57 3.94 -4.28
C ILE A 120 -7.32 5.05 -5.00
N TYR A 121 -8.28 4.66 -5.82
CA TYR A 121 -9.15 5.58 -6.55
C TYR A 121 -10.60 5.14 -6.43
N ASN A 122 -11.48 6.05 -6.01
CA ASN A 122 -12.92 5.79 -6.00
C ASN A 122 -13.50 6.02 -7.40
N ALA A 123 -13.77 4.94 -8.12
CA ALA A 123 -14.38 4.99 -9.46
C ALA A 123 -15.93 5.04 -9.43
N ASN A 124 -16.55 5.00 -8.24
CA ASN A 124 -17.99 5.08 -8.07
C ASN A 124 -18.45 6.56 -7.99
N ASN A 125 -19.74 6.79 -8.26
CA ASN A 125 -20.40 8.08 -8.05
C ASN A 125 -20.84 8.30 -6.59
N LEU A 126 -20.68 7.29 -5.74
CA LEU A 126 -21.01 7.34 -4.31
C LEU A 126 -19.75 7.44 -3.45
N THR A 127 -19.87 8.08 -2.29
CA THR A 127 -18.80 8.06 -1.29
C THR A 127 -18.65 6.67 -0.72
N ILE A 128 -17.44 6.11 -0.78
CA ILE A 128 -17.08 4.85 -0.14
C ILE A 128 -16.52 5.17 1.25
N THR A 129 -16.88 4.37 2.25
CA THR A 129 -16.39 4.54 3.62
C THR A 129 -15.65 3.32 4.12
N ALA A 130 -14.65 3.53 4.96
CA ALA A 130 -13.95 2.48 5.69
C ALA A 130 -13.75 2.88 7.15
N GLY A 131 -13.92 1.93 8.06
CA GLY A 131 -13.65 2.14 9.49
C GLY A 131 -12.17 2.35 9.77
N LEU A 132 -11.85 2.85 10.96
CA LEU A 132 -10.47 2.90 11.46
C LEU A 132 -9.90 1.47 11.54
N ASN A 133 -8.66 1.31 11.14
CA ASN A 133 -7.98 0.01 11.10
C ASN A 133 -8.65 -1.04 10.19
N GLU A 134 -9.55 -0.62 9.28
CA GLU A 134 -10.15 -1.54 8.32
C GLU A 134 -9.08 -2.04 7.34
N ALA A 135 -9.16 -3.32 6.99
CA ALA A 135 -8.31 -3.88 5.96
C ALA A 135 -8.93 -3.65 4.58
N ILE A 136 -8.26 -2.88 3.74
CA ILE A 136 -8.71 -2.56 2.37
C ILE A 136 -7.94 -3.39 1.33
N ILE A 137 -6.70 -3.73 1.63
CA ILE A 137 -5.73 -4.32 0.71
C ILE A 137 -5.37 -5.71 1.19
N GLN A 138 -5.17 -6.65 0.26
CA GLN A 138 -4.59 -7.95 0.53
C GLN A 138 -3.26 -8.07 -0.21
N ALA A 139 -2.19 -8.40 0.52
CA ALA A 139 -0.89 -8.75 -0.05
C ALA A 139 -0.80 -10.25 -0.26
N VAL A 140 -0.49 -10.66 -1.49
CA VAL A 140 -0.23 -12.06 -1.85
C VAL A 140 1.27 -12.24 -2.04
N THR A 141 1.87 -13.13 -1.26
CA THR A 141 3.31 -13.40 -1.32
C THR A 141 3.58 -14.57 -2.26
N ILE A 142 4.57 -14.41 -3.12
CA ILE A 142 4.97 -15.39 -4.12
C ILE A 142 6.46 -15.67 -3.95
N LYS A 143 6.81 -16.96 -3.97
CA LYS A 143 8.22 -17.37 -3.99
C LYS A 143 8.80 -17.16 -5.37
N ASN A 144 9.96 -16.50 -5.44
CA ASN A 144 10.71 -16.31 -6.69
C ASN A 144 11.24 -17.63 -7.21
N ASP A 145 11.27 -17.78 -8.52
CA ASP A 145 11.97 -18.87 -9.18
C ASP A 145 13.39 -18.41 -9.54
N GLY A 146 14.39 -19.02 -8.91
CA GLY A 146 15.77 -18.59 -9.00
C GLY A 146 16.15 -17.48 -8.00
N THR A 147 17.30 -16.84 -8.26
CA THR A 147 17.84 -15.78 -7.41
C THR A 147 17.36 -14.42 -7.88
N ALA A 148 16.75 -13.64 -6.98
CA ALA A 148 16.45 -12.24 -7.20
C ALA A 148 17.45 -11.36 -6.44
N THR A 149 17.85 -10.24 -7.03
CA THR A 149 18.66 -9.24 -6.33
C THR A 149 17.79 -8.51 -5.31
N GLU A 150 18.41 -8.09 -4.21
CA GLU A 150 17.74 -7.28 -3.20
C GLU A 150 17.37 -5.90 -3.75
N TYR A 151 16.21 -5.39 -3.34
CA TYR A 151 15.77 -4.04 -3.69
C TYR A 151 16.65 -2.98 -3.02
N GLU A 152 17.19 -2.07 -3.82
CA GLU A 152 18.02 -0.94 -3.38
C GLU A 152 17.46 0.43 -3.83
N GLY A 153 16.15 0.49 -4.12
CA GLY A 153 15.51 1.72 -4.56
C GLY A 153 15.22 2.70 -3.44
N ASP A 154 14.83 3.92 -3.83
CA ASP A 154 14.63 5.09 -2.94
C ASP A 154 13.51 4.92 -1.92
N TYR A 155 12.61 3.96 -2.12
CA TYR A 155 11.50 3.68 -1.17
C TYR A 155 11.89 2.72 -0.05
N LYS A 156 13.12 2.14 -0.08
CA LYS A 156 13.62 1.28 0.98
C LYS A 156 13.83 2.10 2.25
N GLU A 157 13.33 1.58 3.37
CA GLU A 157 13.42 2.24 4.69
C GLU A 157 12.81 3.66 4.72
N ASP A 158 11.83 3.92 3.85
CA ASP A 158 11.12 5.20 3.73
C ASP A 158 12.03 6.43 3.41
N LYS A 159 13.26 6.21 2.93
CA LYS A 159 14.29 7.25 2.69
C LYS A 159 13.82 8.41 1.84
N ILE A 160 12.98 8.15 0.82
CA ILE A 160 12.48 9.21 -0.08
C ILE A 160 11.58 10.21 0.64
N TYR A 161 10.97 9.83 1.78
CA TYR A 161 10.06 10.67 2.55
C TYR A 161 10.79 11.52 3.60
N GLU A 162 12.02 11.18 3.95
CA GLU A 162 12.86 11.92 4.90
C GLU A 162 13.50 13.17 4.28
N SER A 163 13.62 13.22 2.95
CA SER A 163 14.29 14.29 2.21
C SER A 163 13.39 15.48 1.85
N THR A 164 12.15 15.55 2.32
CA THR A 164 11.15 16.58 1.99
C THR A 164 10.90 17.59 3.13
N GLU A 165 11.85 17.79 4.04
CA GLU A 165 11.84 18.92 5.00
C GLU A 165 12.43 20.21 4.42
#